data_3c3595e0bc2ce62d9d6770b89365e01f
#
_entry.id   3c3595e0bc2ce62d9d6770b89365e01f
#
_cell.length_a   1.000
_cell.length_b   1.000
_cell.length_c   1.000
_cell.angle_alpha   90.00
_cell.angle_beta   90.00
_cell.angle_gamma   90.00
#
_symmetry.space_group_name_H-M   'P 1'
#
loop_
_entity.id
_entity.type
_entity.pdbx_description
1 polymer ?
#
loop_
_entity_poly.entity_id
_entity_poly.type
_entity_poly.pdbx_seq_one_letter_code
_entity_poly.pdbx_strand_id
1 'polypeptide(L)'
;MLSLLLFTTATAFTQPASLQDTSIRKWWKEAVVYQIYPRSFKDSDGDGIGDLKGIISRLDYIKSLGITAVWLNPIYTSPNDDNGYDVNDYRNIMKDFGTMADFDALLKGLHERGIKLVMDLVVNHSSDEHEWFKQSKSSRQNPYRNYYHWWNAEDGKPPYRYSLFDVNHDAWMYDSTTNAYYLHYFSRKQPDLNWENPKLRNEVYDIMKFWADKSVDGFRLDAFGFAAKDTTFPLFPKGFEKNFSLYYALQGNIHGYLQEMNKAIFSKYDVMSVAEGAGNSFEDAHNLVDENRRELNMAYPFDAVDIAKPEGYSLMHFKEVFSRWDSAFAGNGWLSIFLANHDQARMVSRFGDDRPAFRELSSKMLSTFIMTMRGTPYYYYGDELGMTNAGFTSIDDYRDVQTLNEYQHAKNTGGDLQNFLKRKQFESRDNGRTPFQWNAEANAGFTTGTPWIKTNPNYTTINAAAQQNDANSCLNYFRALVKLRSTNRPALVYGKYTLLDKNNPNVYAYTRESGEQKILVLLNFSSSSAVAHIERKMENAKLLLSNYKDALLPVKTKSELTLQPYQALVVQLR
;
A
#
# COMPACT_ATOMS: atom_id res chain seq x y z
N MET A 1 -18.71 8.05 67.15
CA MET A 1 -18.78 8.06 65.69
C MET A 1 -17.37 8.24 65.17
N LEU A 2 -16.72 7.15 64.81
CA LEU A 2 -15.36 7.16 64.26
C LEU A 2 -15.48 7.06 62.73
N SER A 3 -15.05 8.10 62.00
CA SER A 3 -15.06 8.15 60.53
C SER A 3 -13.79 7.47 60.01
N LEU A 4 -13.95 6.36 59.32
CA LEU A 4 -12.87 5.64 58.64
C LEU A 4 -12.61 6.27 57.28
N LEU A 5 -11.47 6.94 57.10
CA LEU A 5 -11.00 7.44 55.78
C LEU A 5 -10.28 6.29 55.09
N LEU A 6 -10.89 5.78 54.02
CA LEU A 6 -10.24 4.86 53.07
C LEU A 6 -9.35 5.67 52.13
N PHE A 7 -8.03 5.54 52.27
CA PHE A 7 -7.07 5.98 51.26
C PHE A 7 -6.97 4.93 50.16
N THR A 8 -7.51 5.25 48.98
CA THR A 8 -7.25 4.51 47.76
C THR A 8 -5.91 4.99 47.17
N THR A 9 -4.87 4.18 47.27
CA THR A 9 -3.61 4.41 46.56
C THR A 9 -3.79 4.07 45.09
N ALA A 10 -3.94 5.09 44.28
CA ALA A 10 -3.81 4.96 42.83
C ALA A 10 -2.33 4.70 42.50
N THR A 11 -1.99 3.48 42.13
CA THR A 11 -0.69 3.16 41.51
C THR A 11 -0.63 3.82 40.13
N ALA A 12 0.06 4.95 40.06
CA ALA A 12 0.42 5.56 38.78
C ALA A 12 1.40 4.62 38.05
N PHE A 13 0.97 4.02 36.95
CA PHE A 13 1.86 3.34 36.01
C PHE A 13 2.77 4.40 35.38
N THR A 14 3.98 4.55 35.90
CA THR A 14 5.01 5.36 35.24
C THR A 14 5.40 4.70 33.93
N GLN A 15 5.19 5.38 32.80
CA GLN A 15 5.70 4.95 31.49
C GLN A 15 7.25 4.92 31.56
N PRO A 16 7.89 3.95 30.84
CA PRO A 16 9.36 3.90 30.79
C PRO A 16 9.94 5.21 30.26
N ALA A 17 11.04 5.67 30.80
CA ALA A 17 11.69 6.95 30.51
C ALA A 17 11.97 7.19 29.00
N SER A 18 12.14 6.11 28.19
CA SER A 18 12.36 6.16 26.75
C SER A 18 11.14 6.64 25.92
N LEU A 19 9.93 6.66 26.50
CA LEU A 19 8.72 7.17 25.86
C LEU A 19 8.39 8.62 26.23
N GLN A 20 9.14 9.23 27.14
CA GLN A 20 8.95 10.64 27.51
C GLN A 20 9.61 11.61 26.52
N ASP A 21 10.52 11.11 25.65
CA ASP A 21 11.07 11.91 24.56
C ASP A 21 10.06 11.97 23.40
N THR A 22 9.21 13.01 23.43
CA THR A 22 8.21 13.26 22.39
C THR A 22 8.82 13.65 21.05
N SER A 23 10.13 13.96 20.99
CA SER A 23 10.82 14.36 19.76
C SER A 23 10.92 13.22 18.73
N ILE A 24 10.99 11.96 19.18
CA ILE A 24 11.06 10.78 18.32
C ILE A 24 9.68 10.28 17.88
N ARG A 25 8.62 10.70 18.59
CA ARG A 25 7.25 10.26 18.30
C ARG A 25 6.67 11.07 17.15
N LYS A 26 6.23 10.39 16.10
CA LYS A 26 5.53 10.98 14.97
C LYS A 26 4.23 10.21 14.76
N TRP A 27 3.13 10.92 14.51
CA TRP A 27 1.83 10.29 14.32
C TRP A 27 1.85 9.23 13.20
N TRP A 28 2.58 9.50 12.13
CA TRP A 28 2.68 8.59 10.98
C TRP A 28 3.53 7.34 11.26
N LYS A 29 4.49 7.37 12.20
CA LYS A 29 5.21 6.17 12.68
C LYS A 29 4.28 5.26 13.50
N GLU A 30 3.35 5.85 14.25
CA GLU A 30 2.39 5.14 15.10
C GLU A 30 1.09 4.76 14.40
N ALA A 31 0.84 5.30 13.20
CA ALA A 31 -0.36 5.04 12.44
C ALA A 31 -0.51 3.56 12.04
N VAL A 32 -1.76 3.16 11.88
CA VAL A 32 -2.19 2.04 11.04
C VAL A 32 -2.98 2.66 9.90
N VAL A 33 -2.47 2.56 8.68
CA VAL A 33 -3.05 3.15 7.50
C VAL A 33 -3.94 2.11 6.81
N TYR A 34 -5.20 2.47 6.56
CA TYR A 34 -6.15 1.65 5.83
C TYR A 34 -6.35 2.23 4.43
N GLN A 35 -5.95 1.49 3.41
CA GLN A 35 -6.09 1.92 2.03
C GLN A 35 -7.49 1.60 1.51
N ILE A 36 -8.17 2.60 0.97
CA ILE A 36 -9.48 2.48 0.33
C ILE A 36 -9.33 2.75 -1.17
N TYR A 37 -9.80 1.80 -1.99
CA TYR A 37 -10.04 1.97 -3.41
C TYR A 37 -11.49 2.43 -3.62
N PRO A 38 -11.75 3.74 -3.85
CA PRO A 38 -13.09 4.32 -3.78
C PRO A 38 -14.11 3.60 -4.65
N ARG A 39 -13.73 3.36 -5.91
CA ARG A 39 -14.55 2.72 -6.96
C ARG A 39 -15.16 1.37 -6.54
N SER A 40 -14.54 0.67 -5.59
CA SER A 40 -14.93 -0.67 -5.15
C SER A 40 -15.32 -0.77 -3.67
N PHE A 41 -15.34 0.34 -2.92
CA PHE A 41 -15.61 0.27 -1.49
C PHE A 41 -17.11 0.23 -1.18
N LYS A 42 -17.88 1.21 -1.62
CA LYS A 42 -19.34 1.25 -1.47
C LYS A 42 -19.94 2.23 -2.48
N ASP A 43 -20.90 1.78 -3.24
CA ASP A 43 -21.74 2.58 -4.12
C ASP A 43 -22.97 3.06 -3.34
N SER A 44 -23.29 4.35 -3.42
CA SER A 44 -24.39 4.98 -2.72
C SER A 44 -25.61 5.28 -3.59
N ASP A 45 -25.47 5.37 -4.91
CA ASP A 45 -26.53 5.79 -5.84
C ASP A 45 -26.98 4.70 -6.82
N GLY A 46 -26.27 3.57 -6.86
CA GLY A 46 -26.66 2.39 -7.62
C GLY A 46 -26.18 2.37 -9.07
N ASP A 47 -25.20 3.19 -9.42
CA ASP A 47 -24.60 3.20 -10.76
C ASP A 47 -23.56 2.08 -10.99
N GLY A 48 -23.20 1.37 -9.95
CA GLY A 48 -22.23 0.27 -9.97
C GLY A 48 -20.81 0.68 -9.62
N ILE A 49 -20.56 1.95 -9.34
CA ILE A 49 -19.28 2.55 -9.00
C ILE A 49 -19.33 3.03 -7.54
N GLY A 50 -18.33 2.65 -6.73
CA GLY A 50 -18.21 3.17 -5.37
C GLY A 50 -17.85 4.65 -5.37
N ASP A 51 -18.35 5.39 -4.38
CA ASP A 51 -18.29 6.85 -4.32
C ASP A 51 -18.01 7.39 -2.90
N LEU A 52 -17.79 8.71 -2.78
CA LEU A 52 -17.48 9.36 -1.51
C LEU A 52 -18.61 9.26 -0.50
N LYS A 53 -19.88 9.36 -0.93
CA LYS A 53 -21.05 9.19 -0.05
C LYS A 53 -21.16 7.76 0.46
N GLY A 54 -20.81 6.79 -0.38
CA GLY A 54 -20.69 5.40 0.02
C GLY A 54 -19.63 5.21 1.11
N ILE A 55 -18.45 5.82 0.97
CA ILE A 55 -17.41 5.81 2.02
C ILE A 55 -17.92 6.50 3.29
N ILE A 56 -18.57 7.67 3.17
CA ILE A 56 -19.15 8.39 4.31
C ILE A 56 -20.17 7.51 5.07
N SER A 57 -21.00 6.75 4.35
CA SER A 57 -21.97 5.82 4.96
C SER A 57 -21.33 4.70 5.78
N ARG A 58 -20.01 4.47 5.63
CA ARG A 58 -19.23 3.42 6.28
C ARG A 58 -18.17 3.93 7.26
N LEU A 59 -18.19 5.21 7.61
CA LEU A 59 -17.21 5.80 8.53
C LEU A 59 -17.20 5.12 9.91
N ASP A 60 -18.34 4.65 10.40
CA ASP A 60 -18.42 3.93 11.68
C ASP A 60 -17.79 2.53 11.59
N TYR A 61 -17.92 1.85 10.44
CA TYR A 61 -17.16 0.62 10.17
C TYR A 61 -15.67 0.91 10.19
N ILE A 62 -15.20 1.91 9.43
CA ILE A 62 -13.80 2.32 9.36
C ILE A 62 -13.27 2.65 10.77
N LYS A 63 -14.02 3.43 11.57
CA LYS A 63 -13.66 3.73 12.96
C LYS A 63 -13.56 2.48 13.82
N SER A 64 -14.46 1.52 13.62
CA SER A 64 -14.47 0.27 14.39
C SER A 64 -13.26 -0.62 14.17
N LEU A 65 -12.54 -0.45 13.05
CA LEU A 65 -11.28 -1.14 12.77
C LEU A 65 -10.15 -0.71 13.73
N GLY A 66 -10.27 0.48 14.36
CA GLY A 66 -9.26 1.04 15.25
C GLY A 66 -8.09 1.70 14.52
N ILE A 67 -8.14 1.80 13.20
CA ILE A 67 -7.13 2.46 12.35
C ILE A 67 -7.09 3.97 12.63
N THR A 68 -5.97 4.61 12.29
CA THR A 68 -5.74 6.03 12.59
C THR A 68 -5.51 6.89 11.36
N ALA A 69 -5.36 6.28 10.19
CA ALA A 69 -5.28 7.00 8.92
C ALA A 69 -5.95 6.19 7.80
N VAL A 70 -6.55 6.88 6.85
CA VAL A 70 -7.03 6.34 5.58
C VAL A 70 -6.12 6.87 4.48
N TRP A 71 -5.65 5.98 3.61
CA TRP A 71 -5.10 6.35 2.31
C TRP A 71 -6.18 6.13 1.26
N LEU A 72 -6.56 7.20 0.56
CA LEU A 72 -7.55 7.18 -0.50
C LEU A 72 -6.86 7.18 -1.86
N ASN A 73 -7.12 6.16 -2.69
CA ASN A 73 -6.66 6.14 -4.08
C ASN A 73 -7.24 7.34 -4.85
N PRO A 74 -6.70 7.70 -6.05
CA PRO A 74 -7.06 8.94 -6.72
C PRO A 74 -8.56 9.14 -6.88
N ILE A 75 -9.02 10.33 -6.52
CA ILE A 75 -10.42 10.77 -6.65
C ILE A 75 -10.55 11.99 -7.55
N TYR A 76 -9.44 12.40 -8.15
CA TYR A 76 -9.38 13.52 -9.07
C TYR A 76 -10.15 13.24 -10.35
N THR A 77 -10.50 14.31 -11.08
CA THR A 77 -11.12 14.14 -12.40
C THR A 77 -10.17 13.40 -13.34
N SER A 78 -10.68 12.36 -13.99
CA SER A 78 -9.93 11.46 -14.85
C SER A 78 -10.82 10.91 -15.96
N PRO A 79 -10.31 10.72 -17.20
CA PRO A 79 -10.97 9.93 -18.25
C PRO A 79 -11.04 8.43 -17.93
N ASN A 80 -10.32 7.98 -16.91
CA ASN A 80 -10.38 6.63 -16.37
C ASN A 80 -9.75 5.54 -17.27
N ASP A 81 -8.69 5.89 -17.99
CA ASP A 81 -7.89 4.92 -18.78
C ASP A 81 -7.17 3.94 -17.84
N ASP A 82 -6.58 4.44 -16.76
CA ASP A 82 -5.93 3.66 -15.71
C ASP A 82 -6.62 3.87 -14.35
N ASN A 83 -7.93 3.73 -14.33
CA ASN A 83 -8.75 3.72 -13.10
C ASN A 83 -8.48 4.91 -12.16
N GLY A 84 -8.32 6.12 -12.71
CA GLY A 84 -8.12 7.37 -11.97
C GLY A 84 -6.66 7.82 -11.88
N TYR A 85 -5.69 7.00 -12.31
CA TYR A 85 -4.27 7.39 -12.35
C TYR A 85 -3.90 8.22 -13.60
N ASP A 86 -4.79 8.40 -14.54
CA ASP A 86 -4.71 9.34 -15.67
C ASP A 86 -5.47 10.63 -15.32
N VAL A 87 -4.87 11.50 -14.49
CA VAL A 87 -5.51 12.71 -13.93
C VAL A 87 -5.58 13.81 -14.98
N ASN A 88 -6.77 14.37 -15.22
CA ASN A 88 -6.97 15.52 -16.10
C ASN A 88 -7.30 16.83 -15.40
N ASP A 89 -7.66 16.79 -14.10
CA ASP A 89 -7.78 17.97 -13.24
C ASP A 89 -7.53 17.58 -11.76
N TYR A 90 -6.44 18.10 -11.19
CA TYR A 90 -6.01 17.79 -9.82
C TYR A 90 -6.78 18.53 -8.72
N ARG A 91 -7.63 19.50 -9.06
CA ARG A 91 -8.34 20.36 -8.08
C ARG A 91 -9.85 20.08 -8.04
N ASN A 92 -10.33 19.13 -8.82
CA ASN A 92 -11.73 18.71 -8.85
C ASN A 92 -11.89 17.21 -8.59
N ILE A 93 -13.06 16.85 -8.08
CA ILE A 93 -13.43 15.45 -7.82
C ILE A 93 -14.03 14.85 -9.08
N MET A 94 -13.66 13.60 -9.40
CA MET A 94 -14.25 12.83 -10.48
C MET A 94 -15.76 12.71 -10.28
N LYS A 95 -16.53 12.95 -11.33
CA LYS A 95 -18.01 12.99 -11.25
C LYS A 95 -18.60 11.68 -10.68
N ASP A 96 -18.02 10.54 -11.06
CA ASP A 96 -18.45 9.22 -10.56
C ASP A 96 -18.25 9.08 -9.04
N PHE A 97 -17.32 9.84 -8.46
CA PHE A 97 -17.05 9.80 -7.02
C PHE A 97 -17.82 10.86 -6.22
N GLY A 98 -18.45 11.84 -6.90
CA GLY A 98 -19.24 12.89 -6.26
C GLY A 98 -18.66 14.30 -6.48
N THR A 99 -18.71 15.13 -5.45
CA THR A 99 -18.40 16.56 -5.50
C THR A 99 -17.33 16.95 -4.49
N MET A 100 -16.79 18.18 -4.60
CA MET A 100 -15.91 18.75 -3.58
C MET A 100 -16.61 18.87 -2.22
N ALA A 101 -17.91 19.11 -2.18
CA ALA A 101 -18.68 19.14 -0.93
C ALA A 101 -18.74 17.75 -0.27
N ASP A 102 -18.84 16.67 -1.07
CA ASP A 102 -18.79 15.30 -0.56
C ASP A 102 -17.38 14.96 -0.03
N PHE A 103 -16.32 15.46 -0.68
CA PHE A 103 -14.95 15.34 -0.17
C PHE A 103 -14.79 16.06 1.17
N ASP A 104 -15.24 17.31 1.27
CA ASP A 104 -15.17 18.10 2.51
C ASP A 104 -15.95 17.41 3.65
N ALA A 105 -17.09 16.79 3.34
CA ALA A 105 -17.87 16.00 4.29
C ALA A 105 -17.14 14.72 4.74
N LEU A 106 -16.49 14.00 3.80
CA LEU A 106 -15.68 12.82 4.11
C LEU A 106 -14.51 13.19 5.02
N LEU A 107 -13.73 14.22 4.66
CA LEU A 107 -12.58 14.68 5.44
C LEU A 107 -12.99 15.06 6.86
N LYS A 108 -14.05 15.87 7.00
CA LYS A 108 -14.63 16.23 8.28
C LYS A 108 -15.04 14.99 9.09
N GLY A 109 -15.76 14.06 8.46
CA GLY A 109 -16.24 12.83 9.11
C GLY A 109 -15.09 11.92 9.60
N LEU A 110 -13.97 11.86 8.87
CA LEU A 110 -12.75 11.16 9.30
C LEU A 110 -12.10 11.88 10.50
N HIS A 111 -11.93 13.20 10.41
CA HIS A 111 -11.31 13.99 11.48
C HIS A 111 -12.11 13.96 12.78
N GLU A 112 -13.44 14.03 12.72
CA GLU A 112 -14.32 13.89 13.90
C GLU A 112 -14.14 12.53 14.59
N ARG A 113 -13.65 11.51 13.87
CA ARG A 113 -13.34 10.18 14.40
C ARG A 113 -11.88 10.01 14.79
N GLY A 114 -11.07 11.07 14.68
CA GLY A 114 -9.63 11.04 14.93
C GLY A 114 -8.85 10.22 13.89
N ILE A 115 -9.35 10.15 12.66
CA ILE A 115 -8.73 9.46 11.54
C ILE A 115 -8.20 10.49 10.55
N LYS A 116 -6.93 10.37 10.18
CA LYS A 116 -6.24 11.23 9.22
C LYS A 116 -6.49 10.77 7.79
N LEU A 117 -6.41 11.70 6.82
CA LEU A 117 -6.57 11.40 5.40
C LEU A 117 -5.25 11.63 4.64
N VAL A 118 -4.79 10.60 3.95
CA VAL A 118 -3.66 10.62 3.01
C VAL A 118 -4.22 10.49 1.61
N MET A 119 -3.90 11.45 0.75
CA MET A 119 -4.31 11.44 -0.66
C MET A 119 -3.20 10.89 -1.55
N ASP A 120 -3.60 10.24 -2.64
CA ASP A 120 -2.68 9.89 -3.71
C ASP A 120 -2.28 11.12 -4.52
N LEU A 121 -1.01 11.29 -4.88
CA LEU A 121 -0.50 12.39 -5.67
C LEU A 121 0.19 11.84 -6.92
N VAL A 122 -0.53 11.85 -8.03
CA VAL A 122 -0.08 11.32 -9.32
C VAL A 122 0.60 12.43 -10.11
N VAL A 123 1.93 12.52 -10.03
CA VAL A 123 2.69 13.63 -10.63
C VAL A 123 3.94 13.19 -11.40
N ASN A 124 4.10 11.89 -11.67
CA ASN A 124 5.04 11.44 -12.69
C ASN A 124 4.50 11.75 -14.10
N HIS A 125 3.19 11.65 -14.29
CA HIS A 125 2.47 11.83 -15.55
C HIS A 125 1.12 12.53 -15.28
N SER A 126 0.43 12.94 -16.34
CA SER A 126 -0.96 13.36 -16.28
C SER A 126 -1.77 12.60 -17.34
N SER A 127 -3.09 12.81 -17.40
CA SER A 127 -3.86 12.38 -18.57
C SER A 127 -3.43 13.14 -19.83
N ASP A 128 -3.53 12.49 -21.01
CA ASP A 128 -3.45 13.16 -22.31
C ASP A 128 -4.63 14.13 -22.55
N GLU A 129 -5.67 14.05 -21.70
CA GLU A 129 -6.79 14.99 -21.67
C GLU A 129 -6.60 16.13 -20.67
N HIS A 130 -5.48 16.19 -19.93
CA HIS A 130 -5.15 17.32 -19.08
C HIS A 130 -4.92 18.58 -19.93
N GLU A 131 -5.39 19.74 -19.46
CA GLU A 131 -5.25 20.99 -20.22
C GLU A 131 -3.78 21.31 -20.53
N TRP A 132 -2.86 21.01 -19.63
CA TRP A 132 -1.42 21.17 -19.90
C TRP A 132 -0.96 20.40 -21.13
N PHE A 133 -1.42 19.13 -21.29
CA PHE A 133 -1.02 18.32 -22.43
C PHE A 133 -1.69 18.79 -23.73
N LYS A 134 -2.98 19.12 -23.69
CA LYS A 134 -3.70 19.68 -24.84
C LYS A 134 -2.99 20.95 -25.38
N GLN A 135 -2.57 21.83 -24.47
CA GLN A 135 -1.78 23.01 -24.83
C GLN A 135 -0.38 22.63 -25.33
N SER A 136 0.31 21.71 -24.63
CA SER A 136 1.66 21.26 -24.98
C SER A 136 1.75 20.70 -26.40
N LYS A 137 0.76 19.90 -26.82
CA LYS A 137 0.74 19.31 -28.17
C LYS A 137 0.16 20.22 -29.25
N SER A 138 -0.43 21.37 -28.92
CA SER A 138 -1.05 22.29 -29.89
C SER A 138 -0.03 22.99 -30.78
N SER A 139 1.16 23.30 -30.24
CA SER A 139 2.25 23.96 -30.96
C SER A 139 3.58 23.76 -30.22
N ARG A 140 4.69 23.66 -30.98
CA ARG A 140 6.05 23.63 -30.43
C ARG A 140 6.44 24.93 -29.69
N GLN A 141 5.76 26.06 -29.97
CA GLN A 141 5.98 27.37 -29.32
C GLN A 141 5.02 27.62 -28.17
N ASN A 142 4.09 26.69 -27.87
CA ASN A 142 3.16 26.85 -26.76
C ASN A 142 3.92 26.94 -25.42
N PRO A 143 3.55 27.85 -24.49
CA PRO A 143 4.19 27.95 -23.17
C PRO A 143 4.20 26.66 -22.34
N TYR A 144 3.26 25.76 -22.59
CA TYR A 144 3.17 24.45 -21.94
C TYR A 144 4.00 23.36 -22.64
N ARG A 145 4.65 23.64 -23.79
CA ARG A 145 5.40 22.62 -24.56
C ARG A 145 6.34 21.82 -23.65
N ASN A 146 7.11 22.47 -22.85
CA ASN A 146 8.14 21.89 -22.00
C ASN A 146 7.59 21.36 -20.63
N TYR A 147 6.26 21.26 -20.46
CA TYR A 147 5.67 20.56 -19.31
C TYR A 147 5.77 19.03 -19.46
N TYR A 148 6.01 18.56 -20.70
CA TYR A 148 6.17 17.16 -21.06
C TYR A 148 7.47 16.93 -21.81
N HIS A 149 7.89 15.67 -21.88
CA HIS A 149 9.07 15.28 -22.65
C HIS A 149 8.70 15.03 -24.10
N TRP A 150 9.37 15.71 -25.02
CA TRP A 150 9.17 15.62 -26.45
C TRP A 150 10.47 15.32 -27.17
N TRP A 151 10.37 14.52 -28.27
CA TRP A 151 11.45 14.25 -29.22
C TRP A 151 10.99 14.65 -30.60
N ASN A 152 11.71 15.54 -31.30
CA ASN A 152 11.33 15.97 -32.63
C ASN A 152 11.59 14.86 -33.65
N ALA A 153 10.67 14.63 -34.58
CA ALA A 153 10.82 13.61 -35.62
C ALA A 153 11.94 13.91 -36.61
N GLU A 154 12.33 15.18 -36.76
CA GLU A 154 13.48 15.60 -37.55
C GLU A 154 14.82 15.09 -37.01
N ASP A 155 14.91 14.85 -35.70
CA ASP A 155 16.10 14.30 -35.05
C ASP A 155 16.20 12.76 -35.20
N GLY A 156 15.29 12.17 -36.01
CA GLY A 156 15.16 10.74 -36.21
C GLY A 156 14.24 10.08 -35.18
N LYS A 157 14.27 8.73 -35.16
CA LYS A 157 13.51 7.96 -34.16
C LYS A 157 14.13 8.11 -32.78
N PRO A 158 13.32 8.37 -31.70
CA PRO A 158 13.87 8.47 -30.36
C PRO A 158 14.51 7.16 -29.91
N PRO A 159 15.47 7.21 -28.98
CA PRO A 159 16.04 6.01 -28.36
C PRO A 159 14.93 5.21 -27.66
N TYR A 160 14.91 3.89 -27.88
CA TYR A 160 13.88 3.02 -27.31
C TYR A 160 13.78 3.19 -25.79
N ARG A 161 12.55 3.30 -25.31
CA ARG A 161 12.16 3.25 -23.90
C ARG A 161 11.03 2.25 -23.73
N TYR A 162 11.11 1.45 -22.67
CA TYR A 162 10.09 0.47 -22.33
C TYR A 162 8.90 1.16 -21.67
N SER A 163 7.69 0.87 -22.14
CA SER A 163 6.44 1.26 -21.47
C SER A 163 5.86 0.07 -20.73
N LEU A 164 5.41 0.31 -19.48
CA LEU A 164 4.82 -0.73 -18.65
C LEU A 164 3.45 -1.18 -19.16
N PHE A 165 2.67 -0.27 -19.73
CA PHE A 165 1.27 -0.51 -20.09
C PHE A 165 0.97 -0.42 -21.59
N ASP A 166 1.91 -0.02 -22.44
CA ASP A 166 1.66 0.02 -23.87
C ASP A 166 1.63 -1.37 -24.50
N VAL A 167 0.73 -1.60 -25.45
CA VAL A 167 0.57 -2.89 -26.16
C VAL A 167 1.88 -3.34 -26.85
N ASN A 168 2.69 -2.40 -27.35
CA ASN A 168 3.95 -2.68 -28.02
C ASN A 168 5.17 -2.48 -27.12
N HIS A 169 4.95 -2.13 -25.86
CA HIS A 169 5.99 -1.78 -24.89
C HIS A 169 6.93 -0.65 -25.34
N ASP A 170 6.48 0.24 -26.23
CA ASP A 170 7.21 1.43 -26.68
C ASP A 170 6.68 2.65 -25.91
N ALA A 171 7.55 3.35 -25.19
CA ALA A 171 7.19 4.52 -24.41
C ALA A 171 7.17 5.84 -25.21
N TRP A 172 7.31 5.79 -26.53
CA TRP A 172 7.24 6.96 -27.37
C TRP A 172 6.05 6.91 -28.31
N MET A 173 5.14 7.86 -28.18
CA MET A 173 3.99 7.99 -29.06
C MET A 173 4.14 9.18 -30.00
N TYR A 174 4.03 8.94 -31.31
CA TYR A 174 4.09 9.97 -32.34
C TYR A 174 2.83 10.85 -32.33
N ASP A 175 3.05 12.17 -32.33
CA ASP A 175 2.02 13.20 -32.51
C ASP A 175 2.22 13.91 -33.87
N SER A 176 1.25 13.77 -34.75
CA SER A 176 1.28 14.38 -36.09
C SER A 176 1.07 15.89 -36.06
N THR A 177 0.46 16.44 -35.01
CA THR A 177 0.15 17.88 -34.90
C THR A 177 1.44 18.71 -34.87
N THR A 178 2.45 18.22 -34.14
CA THR A 178 3.71 18.92 -33.98
C THR A 178 4.90 18.18 -34.60
N ASN A 179 4.67 17.07 -35.29
CA ASN A 179 5.69 16.19 -35.86
C ASN A 179 6.77 15.83 -34.83
N ALA A 180 6.32 15.26 -33.70
CA ALA A 180 7.19 14.92 -32.58
C ALA A 180 6.64 13.69 -31.84
N TYR A 181 7.49 13.07 -31.01
CA TYR A 181 7.10 11.99 -30.11
C TYR A 181 7.02 12.51 -28.69
N TYR A 182 5.99 12.11 -27.91
CA TYR A 182 5.97 12.35 -26.47
C TYR A 182 6.27 11.06 -25.70
N LEU A 183 6.86 11.22 -24.53
CA LEU A 183 7.23 10.13 -23.63
C LEU A 183 6.04 9.71 -22.74
N HIS A 184 5.86 8.39 -22.54
CA HIS A 184 4.90 7.82 -21.61
C HIS A 184 5.44 6.49 -21.05
N TYR A 185 5.90 6.46 -19.81
CA TYR A 185 6.40 5.21 -19.21
C TYR A 185 5.27 4.23 -18.88
N PHE A 186 4.04 4.73 -18.73
CA PHE A 186 2.82 3.96 -18.53
C PHE A 186 1.97 3.89 -19.81
N SER A 187 0.66 4.05 -19.71
CA SER A 187 -0.22 4.09 -20.90
C SER A 187 0.12 5.27 -21.82
N ARG A 188 -0.12 5.12 -23.10
CA ARG A 188 -0.01 6.25 -24.07
C ARG A 188 -0.94 7.42 -23.72
N LYS A 189 -1.94 7.20 -22.88
CA LYS A 189 -2.82 8.24 -22.33
C LYS A 189 -2.29 8.88 -21.05
N GLN A 190 -1.09 8.50 -20.62
CA GLN A 190 -0.41 9.03 -19.44
C GLN A 190 0.94 9.65 -19.83
N PRO A 191 0.97 10.81 -20.56
CA PRO A 191 2.21 11.48 -20.93
C PRO A 191 2.99 11.92 -19.71
N ASP A 192 4.32 11.66 -19.73
CA ASP A 192 5.23 11.92 -18.62
C ASP A 192 5.56 13.41 -18.48
N LEU A 193 5.41 13.92 -17.25
CA LEU A 193 5.69 15.31 -16.90
C LEU A 193 7.20 15.58 -16.84
N ASN A 194 7.61 16.75 -17.33
CA ASN A 194 9.01 17.20 -17.34
C ASN A 194 9.37 17.94 -16.05
N TRP A 195 9.85 17.22 -15.05
CA TRP A 195 10.26 17.80 -13.76
C TRP A 195 11.50 18.71 -13.82
N GLU A 196 12.27 18.72 -14.93
CA GLU A 196 13.31 19.70 -15.16
C GLU A 196 12.74 21.14 -15.28
N ASN A 197 11.46 21.27 -15.66
CA ASN A 197 10.81 22.55 -15.81
C ASN A 197 10.34 23.11 -14.45
N PRO A 198 10.93 24.22 -13.96
CA PRO A 198 10.53 24.78 -12.66
C PRO A 198 9.09 25.32 -12.64
N LYS A 199 8.52 25.70 -13.79
CA LYS A 199 7.11 26.13 -13.85
C LYS A 199 6.18 24.95 -13.54
N LEU A 200 6.47 23.77 -14.10
CA LEU A 200 5.71 22.57 -13.77
C LEU A 200 5.82 22.23 -12.28
N ARG A 201 7.02 22.26 -11.70
CA ARG A 201 7.20 21.98 -10.27
C ARG A 201 6.36 22.92 -9.39
N ASN A 202 6.34 24.19 -9.72
CA ASN A 202 5.50 25.17 -8.99
C ASN A 202 4.01 24.85 -9.10
N GLU A 203 3.51 24.45 -10.28
CA GLU A 203 2.11 24.00 -10.44
C GLU A 203 1.79 22.80 -9.53
N VAL A 204 2.71 21.82 -9.45
CA VAL A 204 2.55 20.67 -8.57
C VAL A 204 2.53 21.09 -7.09
N TYR A 205 3.43 22.01 -6.68
CA TYR A 205 3.42 22.51 -5.30
C TYR A 205 2.16 23.32 -4.97
N ASP A 206 1.61 24.05 -5.94
CA ASP A 206 0.33 24.76 -5.78
C ASP A 206 -0.87 23.78 -5.68
N ILE A 207 -0.82 22.62 -6.37
CA ILE A 207 -1.78 21.54 -6.19
C ILE A 207 -1.69 20.96 -4.77
N MET A 208 -0.47 20.65 -4.31
CA MET A 208 -0.27 20.13 -2.96
C MET A 208 -0.73 21.11 -1.90
N LYS A 209 -0.41 22.40 -2.10
CA LYS A 209 -0.86 23.49 -1.22
C LYS A 209 -2.39 23.56 -1.16
N PHE A 210 -3.08 23.47 -2.30
CA PHE A 210 -4.55 23.49 -2.35
C PHE A 210 -5.17 22.41 -1.45
N TRP A 211 -4.64 21.19 -1.49
CA TRP A 211 -5.14 20.09 -0.66
C TRP A 211 -4.69 20.20 0.82
N ALA A 212 -3.48 20.68 1.07
CA ALA A 212 -2.99 20.93 2.43
C ALA A 212 -3.79 22.05 3.12
N ASP A 213 -4.16 23.12 2.39
CA ASP A 213 -5.04 24.21 2.88
C ASP A 213 -6.45 23.69 3.22
N LYS A 214 -6.91 22.59 2.59
CA LYS A 214 -8.13 21.87 2.96
C LYS A 214 -7.96 20.96 4.18
N SER A 215 -6.76 20.90 4.76
CA SER A 215 -6.43 20.06 5.92
C SER A 215 -6.29 18.56 5.61
N VAL A 216 -5.88 18.21 4.40
CA VAL A 216 -5.42 16.84 4.11
C VAL A 216 -4.15 16.56 4.92
N ASP A 217 -4.03 15.37 5.50
CA ASP A 217 -2.98 15.04 6.46
C ASP A 217 -1.74 14.37 5.82
N GLY A 218 -1.74 14.12 4.53
CA GLY A 218 -0.58 13.53 3.87
C GLY A 218 -0.77 13.23 2.40
N PHE A 219 0.36 12.88 1.75
CA PHE A 219 0.41 12.53 0.33
C PHE A 219 1.20 11.25 0.11
N ARG A 220 0.64 10.33 -0.66
CA ARG A 220 1.36 9.22 -1.27
C ARG A 220 1.76 9.63 -2.68
N LEU A 221 3.05 9.63 -2.97
CA LEU A 221 3.60 10.05 -4.26
C LEU A 221 3.64 8.84 -5.21
N ASP A 222 2.71 8.83 -6.16
CA ASP A 222 2.56 7.80 -7.18
C ASP A 222 3.72 7.84 -8.17
N ALA A 223 4.32 6.68 -8.42
CA ALA A 223 5.41 6.49 -9.41
C ALA A 223 6.49 7.61 -9.38
N PHE A 224 6.61 8.35 -8.28
CA PHE A 224 7.45 9.54 -8.19
C PHE A 224 8.93 9.22 -8.41
N GLY A 225 9.36 8.00 -8.10
CA GLY A 225 10.71 7.53 -8.41
C GLY A 225 11.10 7.71 -9.88
N PHE A 226 10.13 7.75 -10.79
CA PHE A 226 10.35 7.93 -12.23
C PHE A 226 10.17 9.38 -12.70
N ALA A 227 9.85 10.34 -11.81
CA ALA A 227 9.51 11.71 -12.20
C ALA A 227 10.67 12.45 -12.87
N ALA A 228 11.89 12.35 -12.35
CA ALA A 228 13.06 12.94 -13.01
C ALA A 228 13.65 11.98 -14.05
N LYS A 229 14.02 12.52 -15.21
CA LYS A 229 14.59 11.76 -16.33
C LYS A 229 15.94 12.35 -16.73
N ASP A 230 16.81 11.50 -17.29
CA ASP A 230 17.95 11.99 -18.07
C ASP A 230 17.41 12.49 -19.42
N THR A 231 17.32 13.81 -19.58
CA THR A 231 16.76 14.46 -20.77
C THR A 231 17.64 14.37 -22.00
N THR A 232 18.86 13.83 -21.89
CA THR A 232 19.71 13.49 -23.04
C THR A 232 19.22 12.20 -23.73
N PHE A 233 18.39 11.44 -23.06
CA PHE A 233 17.85 10.16 -23.50
C PHE A 233 18.91 9.22 -24.07
N PRO A 234 19.94 8.83 -23.30
CA PRO A 234 21.01 7.97 -23.78
C PRO A 234 20.47 6.59 -24.18
N LEU A 235 21.21 5.88 -25.04
CA LEU A 235 20.90 4.49 -25.37
C LEU A 235 21.08 3.61 -24.13
N PHE A 236 20.09 2.78 -23.84
CA PHE A 236 20.21 1.77 -22.77
C PHE A 236 20.69 0.43 -23.33
N PRO A 237 21.32 -0.41 -22.51
CA PRO A 237 21.75 -1.74 -22.92
C PRO A 237 20.59 -2.60 -23.39
N LYS A 238 20.84 -3.49 -24.37
CA LYS A 238 19.82 -4.44 -24.83
C LYS A 238 19.36 -5.31 -23.66
N GLY A 239 18.05 -5.44 -23.50
CA GLY A 239 17.44 -6.24 -22.43
C GLY A 239 17.24 -5.47 -21.11
N PHE A 240 17.46 -4.15 -21.09
CA PHE A 240 17.27 -3.30 -19.92
C PHE A 240 15.82 -3.35 -19.39
N GLU A 241 14.87 -3.63 -20.26
CA GLU A 241 13.45 -3.73 -19.92
C GLU A 241 13.13 -4.77 -18.84
N LYS A 242 14.00 -5.78 -18.69
CA LYS A 242 13.88 -6.80 -17.63
C LYS A 242 14.15 -6.25 -16.22
N ASN A 243 14.90 -5.16 -16.14
CA ASN A 243 15.27 -4.46 -14.91
C ASN A 243 15.17 -2.93 -15.14
N PHE A 244 14.10 -2.48 -15.80
CA PHE A 244 13.93 -1.07 -16.19
C PHE A 244 14.06 -0.10 -15.02
N SER A 245 13.67 -0.52 -13.82
CA SER A 245 13.78 0.29 -12.60
C SER A 245 15.21 0.78 -12.35
N LEU A 246 16.25 0.01 -12.70
CA LEU A 246 17.65 0.46 -12.57
C LEU A 246 17.98 1.68 -13.44
N TYR A 247 17.22 1.89 -14.51
CA TYR A 247 17.44 2.96 -15.49
C TYR A 247 16.45 4.11 -15.35
N TYR A 248 15.31 3.86 -14.69
CA TYR A 248 14.23 4.84 -14.58
C TYR A 248 14.12 5.45 -13.20
N ALA A 249 14.38 4.65 -12.14
CA ALA A 249 14.16 5.13 -10.79
C ALA A 249 15.27 6.05 -10.30
N LEU A 250 14.86 7.13 -9.65
CA LEU A 250 15.71 8.09 -8.94
C LEU A 250 16.82 8.72 -9.81
N GLN A 251 16.50 8.94 -11.10
CA GLN A 251 17.42 9.56 -12.05
C GLN A 251 17.47 11.10 -11.89
N GLY A 252 18.40 11.72 -12.61
CA GLY A 252 18.52 13.17 -12.70
C GLY A 252 18.61 13.88 -11.34
N ASN A 253 17.88 14.97 -11.17
CA ASN A 253 17.88 15.78 -9.95
C ASN A 253 16.70 15.48 -9.01
N ILE A 254 16.22 14.25 -8.96
CA ILE A 254 15.03 13.85 -8.18
C ILE A 254 15.12 14.27 -6.70
N HIS A 255 16.28 14.07 -6.07
CA HIS A 255 16.52 14.44 -4.68
C HIS A 255 16.43 15.96 -4.47
N GLY A 256 16.95 16.75 -5.40
CA GLY A 256 16.79 18.21 -5.38
C GLY A 256 15.33 18.63 -5.46
N TYR A 257 14.53 17.95 -6.31
CA TYR A 257 13.09 18.25 -6.42
C TYR A 257 12.31 17.83 -5.17
N LEU A 258 12.67 16.72 -4.52
CA LEU A 258 12.08 16.32 -3.25
C LEU A 258 12.42 17.29 -2.12
N GLN A 259 13.63 17.81 -2.06
CA GLN A 259 14.03 18.83 -1.09
C GLN A 259 13.31 20.16 -1.35
N GLU A 260 13.14 20.55 -2.63
CA GLU A 260 12.33 21.71 -3.04
C GLU A 260 10.86 21.53 -2.61
N MET A 261 10.27 20.36 -2.86
CA MET A 261 8.92 19.98 -2.44
C MET A 261 8.78 20.03 -0.91
N ASN A 262 9.75 19.50 -0.18
CA ASN A 262 9.77 19.55 1.28
C ASN A 262 9.77 20.99 1.79
N LYS A 263 10.63 21.83 1.25
CA LYS A 263 10.68 23.27 1.58
C LYS A 263 9.39 23.98 1.23
N ALA A 264 8.74 23.62 0.12
CA ALA A 264 7.51 24.25 -0.33
C ALA A 264 6.30 23.83 0.53
N ILE A 265 6.20 22.56 0.91
CA ILE A 265 5.01 21.96 1.51
C ILE A 265 5.31 21.28 2.86
N PHE A 266 6.09 20.20 2.90
CA PHE A 266 6.18 19.32 4.08
C PHE A 266 6.78 19.99 5.31
N SER A 267 7.62 21.04 5.13
CA SER A 267 8.15 21.82 6.24
C SER A 267 7.18 22.90 6.78
N LYS A 268 6.07 23.17 6.07
CA LYS A 268 5.10 24.22 6.42
C LYS A 268 3.78 23.69 6.95
N TYR A 269 3.45 22.42 6.63
CA TYR A 269 2.20 21.76 7.02
C TYR A 269 2.52 20.51 7.84
N ASP A 270 1.66 20.15 8.81
CA ASP A 270 1.75 18.87 9.54
C ASP A 270 1.18 17.73 8.68
N VAL A 271 1.82 17.50 7.55
CA VAL A 271 1.44 16.45 6.59
C VAL A 271 2.54 15.41 6.48
N MET A 272 2.14 14.14 6.32
CA MET A 272 3.08 13.08 6.05
C MET A 272 3.28 12.85 4.55
N SER A 273 4.42 12.27 4.20
CA SER A 273 4.73 11.89 2.82
C SER A 273 5.25 10.46 2.73
N VAL A 274 4.81 9.74 1.71
CA VAL A 274 5.29 8.39 1.41
C VAL A 274 5.52 8.23 -0.09
N ALA A 275 6.71 7.73 -0.47
CA ALA A 275 7.00 7.39 -1.86
C ALA A 275 6.51 5.99 -2.21
N GLU A 276 5.97 5.84 -3.41
CA GLU A 276 5.87 4.55 -4.05
C GLU A 276 7.25 4.12 -4.56
N GLY A 277 7.75 3.00 -4.00
CA GLY A 277 9.10 2.51 -4.26
C GLY A 277 10.16 3.17 -3.37
N ALA A 278 11.10 2.35 -2.94
CA ALA A 278 12.22 2.75 -2.09
C ALA A 278 13.55 2.83 -2.88
N GLY A 279 13.49 2.89 -4.22
CA GLY A 279 14.66 2.80 -5.08
C GLY A 279 15.14 1.36 -5.28
N ASN A 280 16.35 1.22 -5.81
CA ASN A 280 16.95 -0.08 -6.16
C ASN A 280 17.97 -0.58 -5.13
N SER A 281 18.23 0.21 -4.09
CA SER A 281 19.23 -0.08 -3.05
C SER A 281 18.80 0.49 -1.69
N PHE A 282 19.45 0.04 -0.62
CA PHE A 282 19.26 0.65 0.70
C PHE A 282 19.75 2.10 0.74
N GLU A 283 20.79 2.44 -0.04
CA GLU A 283 21.29 3.82 -0.17
C GLU A 283 20.23 4.72 -0.80
N ASP A 284 19.58 4.27 -1.87
CA ASP A 284 18.44 5.00 -2.48
C ASP A 284 17.34 5.25 -1.46
N ALA A 285 16.97 4.22 -0.71
CA ALA A 285 15.93 4.33 0.30
C ALA A 285 16.33 5.30 1.44
N HIS A 286 17.58 5.26 1.91
CA HIS A 286 18.11 6.23 2.89
C HIS A 286 18.09 7.65 2.34
N ASN A 287 18.49 7.84 1.07
CA ASN A 287 18.44 9.15 0.43
C ASN A 287 17.03 9.70 0.37
N LEU A 288 15.99 8.85 0.26
CA LEU A 288 14.60 9.29 0.26
C LEU A 288 14.05 9.64 1.66
N VAL A 289 14.41 8.86 2.71
CA VAL A 289 13.64 8.87 3.97
C VAL A 289 14.45 9.17 5.23
N ASP A 290 15.76 9.37 5.16
CA ASP A 290 16.54 9.78 6.31
C ASP A 290 16.15 11.20 6.73
N GLU A 291 15.98 11.43 8.04
CA GLU A 291 15.44 12.70 8.57
C GLU A 291 16.30 13.92 8.20
N ASN A 292 17.62 13.76 8.12
CA ASN A 292 18.56 14.81 7.74
C ASN A 292 18.51 15.17 6.25
N ARG A 293 17.97 14.32 5.42
CA ARG A 293 17.79 14.56 3.97
C ARG A 293 16.71 15.60 3.68
N ARG A 294 15.70 15.69 4.55
CA ARG A 294 14.54 16.56 4.37
C ARG A 294 13.85 16.35 3.02
N GLU A 295 13.60 15.08 2.71
CA GLU A 295 12.87 14.67 1.52
C GLU A 295 11.50 14.13 1.93
N LEU A 296 11.36 12.84 2.18
CA LEU A 296 10.10 12.18 2.52
C LEU A 296 10.14 11.55 3.91
N ASN A 297 8.96 11.18 4.43
CA ASN A 297 8.86 10.55 5.74
C ASN A 297 9.03 9.02 5.67
N MET A 298 8.58 8.39 4.58
CA MET A 298 8.69 6.94 4.39
C MET A 298 8.61 6.54 2.91
N ALA A 299 8.91 5.28 2.62
CA ALA A 299 8.81 4.68 1.30
C ALA A 299 8.29 3.24 1.37
N TYR A 300 7.84 2.69 0.24
CA TYR A 300 7.41 1.30 0.08
C TYR A 300 8.55 0.43 -0.46
N PRO A 301 9.02 -0.59 0.28
CA PRO A 301 9.97 -1.57 -0.27
C PRO A 301 9.22 -2.63 -1.11
N PHE A 302 9.27 -2.53 -2.42
CA PHE A 302 8.58 -3.46 -3.33
C PHE A 302 9.17 -4.86 -3.34
N ASP A 303 10.49 -5.02 -3.21
CA ASP A 303 11.15 -6.32 -3.18
C ASP A 303 10.57 -7.29 -2.13
N ALA A 304 9.97 -6.73 -1.06
CA ALA A 304 9.29 -7.50 -0.04
C ALA A 304 7.95 -8.11 -0.51
N VAL A 305 7.25 -7.48 -1.46
CA VAL A 305 5.94 -7.96 -1.96
C VAL A 305 6.05 -8.70 -3.28
N ASP A 306 7.14 -8.51 -4.02
CA ASP A 306 7.37 -9.18 -5.30
C ASP A 306 7.91 -10.60 -5.19
N ILE A 307 8.09 -11.09 -3.96
CA ILE A 307 8.53 -12.46 -3.67
C ILE A 307 7.50 -13.50 -4.08
N ALA A 308 6.20 -13.23 -3.87
CA ALA A 308 5.14 -14.19 -4.13
C ALA A 308 4.90 -14.35 -5.63
N LYS A 309 5.01 -15.58 -6.13
CA LYS A 309 4.82 -15.98 -7.51
C LYS A 309 3.75 -17.07 -7.61
N PRO A 310 3.16 -17.35 -8.78
CA PRO A 310 2.18 -18.43 -8.95
C PRO A 310 2.66 -19.80 -8.47
N GLU A 311 3.96 -20.06 -8.59
CA GLU A 311 4.61 -21.30 -8.13
C GLU A 311 4.93 -21.31 -6.63
N GLY A 312 4.63 -20.22 -5.91
CA GLY A 312 4.91 -20.05 -4.49
C GLY A 312 6.13 -19.18 -4.19
N TYR A 313 6.54 -19.14 -2.94
CA TYR A 313 7.69 -18.37 -2.48
C TYR A 313 8.45 -19.10 -1.36
N SER A 314 9.70 -18.68 -1.13
CA SER A 314 10.52 -19.20 -0.03
C SER A 314 10.34 -18.34 1.22
N LEU A 315 9.91 -18.97 2.34
CA LEU A 315 9.86 -18.29 3.64
C LEU A 315 11.25 -17.83 4.09
N MET A 316 12.30 -18.58 3.73
CA MET A 316 13.69 -18.19 4.03
C MET A 316 14.05 -16.85 3.37
N HIS A 317 13.70 -16.70 2.08
CA HIS A 317 13.91 -15.46 1.36
C HIS A 317 13.02 -14.33 1.90
N PHE A 318 11.76 -14.60 2.22
CA PHE A 318 10.86 -13.65 2.86
C PHE A 318 11.47 -13.10 4.17
N LYS A 319 11.95 -13.98 5.06
CA LYS A 319 12.63 -13.58 6.30
C LYS A 319 13.89 -12.75 6.04
N GLU A 320 14.68 -13.13 5.04
CA GLU A 320 15.89 -12.40 4.66
C GLU A 320 15.55 -10.97 4.24
N VAL A 321 14.61 -10.80 3.31
CA VAL A 321 14.24 -9.47 2.80
C VAL A 321 13.79 -8.54 3.93
N PHE A 322 12.82 -8.97 4.75
CA PHE A 322 12.33 -8.14 5.85
C PHE A 322 13.39 -7.86 6.92
N SER A 323 14.28 -8.82 7.21
CA SER A 323 15.37 -8.62 8.16
C SER A 323 16.43 -7.64 7.66
N ARG A 324 16.73 -7.67 6.35
CA ARG A 324 17.68 -6.73 5.72
C ARG A 324 17.12 -5.31 5.77
N TRP A 325 15.85 -5.12 5.42
CA TRP A 325 15.18 -3.82 5.50
C TRP A 325 15.13 -3.31 6.95
N ASP A 326 14.76 -4.14 7.92
CA ASP A 326 14.80 -3.74 9.32
C ASP A 326 16.21 -3.33 9.77
N SER A 327 17.23 -4.10 9.42
CA SER A 327 18.62 -3.81 9.77
C SER A 327 19.11 -2.52 9.15
N ALA A 328 18.80 -2.26 7.88
CA ALA A 328 19.18 -1.03 7.19
C ALA A 328 18.60 0.20 7.90
N PHE A 329 17.33 0.14 8.32
CA PHE A 329 16.64 1.27 8.94
C PHE A 329 16.58 1.25 10.47
N ALA A 330 17.49 0.51 11.12
CA ALA A 330 17.52 0.43 12.58
C ALA A 330 17.88 1.76 13.26
N GLY A 331 18.69 2.61 12.63
CA GLY A 331 19.22 3.86 13.18
C GLY A 331 18.53 5.12 12.68
N ASN A 332 18.15 5.18 11.43
CA ASN A 332 17.57 6.36 10.78
C ASN A 332 16.62 5.96 9.66
N GLY A 333 15.74 6.90 9.23
CA GLY A 333 14.73 6.66 8.23
C GLY A 333 13.55 5.82 8.75
N TRP A 334 12.54 5.61 7.89
CA TRP A 334 11.34 4.84 8.23
C TRP A 334 10.69 4.26 6.99
N LEU A 335 10.12 3.06 7.11
CA LEU A 335 9.46 2.36 6.00
C LEU A 335 8.01 2.01 6.34
N SER A 336 7.22 1.77 5.31
CA SER A 336 5.93 1.10 5.43
C SER A 336 6.09 -0.42 5.47
N ILE A 337 5.08 -1.10 6.04
CA ILE A 337 4.93 -2.56 5.99
C ILE A 337 3.59 -2.88 5.36
N PHE A 338 3.60 -3.65 4.28
CA PHE A 338 2.39 -4.09 3.56
C PHE A 338 2.65 -5.42 2.83
N LEU A 339 1.60 -6.13 2.46
CA LEU A 339 1.67 -7.34 1.63
C LEU A 339 0.72 -7.27 0.43
N ALA A 340 -0.20 -6.31 0.40
CA ALA A 340 -1.08 -6.05 -0.72
C ALA A 340 -1.45 -4.55 -0.80
N ASN A 341 -1.82 -4.12 -2.00
CA ASN A 341 -2.39 -2.82 -2.32
C ASN A 341 -3.27 -2.97 -3.58
N HIS A 342 -3.72 -1.86 -4.16
CA HIS A 342 -4.55 -1.83 -5.37
C HIS A 342 -3.83 -2.30 -6.65
N ASP A 343 -2.50 -2.45 -6.63
CA ASP A 343 -1.68 -2.95 -7.74
C ASP A 343 -1.23 -4.39 -7.51
N GLN A 344 -1.77 -5.05 -6.50
CA GLN A 344 -1.46 -6.42 -6.14
C GLN A 344 -2.73 -7.27 -6.06
N ALA A 345 -2.59 -8.55 -6.33
CA ALA A 345 -3.62 -9.51 -5.98
C ALA A 345 -3.73 -9.67 -4.45
N ARG A 346 -4.80 -10.30 -3.95
CA ARG A 346 -5.13 -10.39 -2.52
C ARG A 346 -4.02 -11.05 -1.69
N MET A 347 -3.74 -10.48 -0.53
CA MET A 347 -2.68 -10.91 0.39
C MET A 347 -2.76 -12.40 0.72
N VAL A 348 -3.94 -12.91 1.09
CA VAL A 348 -4.11 -14.31 1.50
C VAL A 348 -3.89 -15.28 0.36
N SER A 349 -4.27 -14.91 -0.88
CA SER A 349 -4.06 -15.75 -2.08
C SER A 349 -2.61 -15.76 -2.55
N ARG A 350 -1.82 -14.72 -2.21
CA ARG A 350 -0.40 -14.61 -2.59
C ARG A 350 0.55 -15.21 -1.56
N PHE A 351 0.33 -14.91 -0.30
CA PHE A 351 1.26 -15.24 0.80
C PHE A 351 0.69 -16.26 1.79
N GLY A 352 -0.61 -16.50 1.77
CA GLY A 352 -1.29 -17.42 2.66
C GLY A 352 -1.73 -18.68 1.95
N ASP A 353 -2.88 -19.17 2.39
CA ASP A 353 -3.56 -20.32 1.82
C ASP A 353 -5.06 -20.00 1.78
N ASP A 354 -5.57 -19.70 0.59
CA ASP A 354 -6.95 -19.28 0.41
C ASP A 354 -7.96 -20.42 0.29
N ARG A 355 -7.49 -21.68 0.42
CA ARG A 355 -8.38 -22.83 0.54
C ARG A 355 -9.27 -22.70 1.77
N PRO A 356 -10.57 -23.07 1.69
CA PRO A 356 -11.53 -22.87 2.78
C PRO A 356 -11.05 -23.33 4.17
N ALA A 357 -10.30 -24.44 4.24
CA ALA A 357 -9.80 -24.98 5.50
C ALA A 357 -8.75 -24.10 6.20
N PHE A 358 -8.01 -23.28 5.45
CA PHE A 358 -6.85 -22.55 5.96
C PHE A 358 -6.92 -21.03 5.77
N ARG A 359 -7.81 -20.53 4.90
CA ARG A 359 -7.93 -19.11 4.53
C ARG A 359 -7.96 -18.20 5.75
N GLU A 360 -8.83 -18.52 6.69
CA GLU A 360 -9.00 -17.67 7.88
C GLU A 360 -7.75 -17.68 8.78
N LEU A 361 -7.17 -18.85 9.01
CA LEU A 361 -5.97 -19.00 9.83
C LEU A 361 -4.77 -18.30 9.21
N SER A 362 -4.54 -18.50 7.91
CA SER A 362 -3.41 -17.88 7.21
C SER A 362 -3.58 -16.38 7.05
N SER A 363 -4.79 -15.88 6.81
CA SER A 363 -5.08 -14.44 6.79
C SER A 363 -4.77 -13.78 8.13
N LYS A 364 -5.19 -14.38 9.25
CA LYS A 364 -4.87 -13.87 10.60
C LYS A 364 -3.37 -13.92 10.90
N MET A 365 -2.67 -14.96 10.46
CA MET A 365 -1.23 -15.10 10.60
C MET A 365 -0.49 -13.98 9.85
N LEU A 366 -0.86 -13.69 8.59
CA LEU A 366 -0.29 -12.60 7.80
C LEU A 366 -0.59 -11.23 8.42
N SER A 367 -1.82 -11.03 8.93
CA SER A 367 -2.20 -9.81 9.65
C SER A 367 -1.33 -9.62 10.91
N THR A 368 -1.02 -10.71 11.63
CA THR A 368 -0.12 -10.67 12.79
C THR A 368 1.28 -10.22 12.39
N PHE A 369 1.81 -10.75 11.27
CA PHE A 369 3.09 -10.33 10.73
C PHE A 369 3.11 -8.81 10.47
N ILE A 370 2.16 -8.28 9.67
CA ILE A 370 2.09 -6.85 9.32
C ILE A 370 2.02 -5.97 10.59
N MET A 371 1.18 -6.36 11.56
CA MET A 371 0.94 -5.54 12.76
C MET A 371 2.05 -5.61 13.80
N THR A 372 2.94 -6.59 13.73
CA THR A 372 4.02 -6.76 14.72
C THR A 372 5.41 -6.42 14.18
N MET A 373 5.59 -6.30 12.87
CA MET A 373 6.84 -5.81 12.29
C MET A 373 7.07 -4.32 12.55
N ARG A 374 8.34 -3.87 12.47
CA ARG A 374 8.72 -2.47 12.57
C ARG A 374 8.43 -1.77 11.24
N GLY A 375 7.85 -0.58 11.30
CA GLY A 375 7.39 0.22 10.17
C GLY A 375 5.93 0.60 10.36
N THR A 376 5.41 1.46 9.50
CA THR A 376 3.99 1.84 9.48
C THR A 376 3.19 0.81 8.70
N PRO A 377 2.24 0.09 9.32
CA PRO A 377 1.37 -0.85 8.61
C PRO A 377 0.46 -0.12 7.62
N TYR A 378 0.50 -0.56 6.36
CA TYR A 378 -0.48 -0.23 5.34
C TYR A 378 -1.33 -1.47 5.08
N TYR A 379 -2.62 -1.34 5.26
CA TYR A 379 -3.56 -2.45 5.19
C TYR A 379 -4.62 -2.17 4.14
N TYR A 380 -4.76 -3.06 3.18
CA TYR A 380 -5.64 -2.86 2.04
C TYR A 380 -7.07 -3.29 2.36
N TYR A 381 -8.07 -2.54 1.89
CA TYR A 381 -9.47 -2.84 2.14
C TYR A 381 -9.84 -4.28 1.73
N GLY A 382 -10.60 -4.97 2.59
CA GLY A 382 -11.03 -6.35 2.39
C GLY A 382 -10.05 -7.41 2.91
N ASP A 383 -8.78 -7.07 3.14
CA ASP A 383 -7.82 -8.01 3.73
C ASP A 383 -8.15 -8.31 5.20
N GLU A 384 -8.81 -7.38 5.90
CA GLU A 384 -9.34 -7.60 7.25
C GLU A 384 -10.45 -8.66 7.32
N LEU A 385 -11.10 -8.94 6.18
CA LEU A 385 -12.07 -10.02 6.03
C LEU A 385 -11.44 -11.33 5.56
N GLY A 386 -10.18 -11.28 5.09
CA GLY A 386 -9.54 -12.35 4.36
C GLY A 386 -10.15 -12.58 2.98
N MET A 387 -10.49 -11.51 2.24
CA MET A 387 -10.93 -11.58 0.85
C MET A 387 -9.84 -12.21 -0.01
N THR A 388 -10.25 -13.06 -0.96
CA THR A 388 -9.37 -13.83 -1.86
C THR A 388 -9.40 -13.27 -3.28
N ASN A 389 -8.52 -13.78 -4.14
CA ASN A 389 -8.61 -13.57 -5.58
C ASN A 389 -9.97 -14.03 -6.12
N ALA A 390 -10.47 -13.36 -7.17
CA ALA A 390 -11.82 -13.61 -7.70
C ALA A 390 -11.92 -14.80 -8.65
N GLY A 391 -10.80 -15.33 -9.13
CA GLY A 391 -10.78 -16.47 -10.06
C GLY A 391 -11.38 -16.13 -11.42
N PHE A 392 -11.06 -14.97 -11.99
CA PHE A 392 -11.50 -14.55 -13.33
C PHE A 392 -11.04 -15.53 -14.40
N THR A 393 -11.94 -15.92 -15.31
CA THR A 393 -11.68 -16.96 -16.30
C THR A 393 -11.68 -16.46 -17.75
N SER A 394 -12.27 -15.28 -18.00
CA SER A 394 -12.31 -14.63 -19.31
C SER A 394 -11.57 -13.30 -19.27
N ILE A 395 -11.02 -12.89 -20.41
CA ILE A 395 -10.46 -11.53 -20.55
C ILE A 395 -11.54 -10.46 -20.34
N ASP A 396 -12.79 -10.75 -20.61
CA ASP A 396 -13.92 -9.84 -20.41
C ASP A 396 -14.24 -9.57 -18.93
N ASP A 397 -13.70 -10.38 -18.01
CA ASP A 397 -13.83 -10.15 -16.56
C ASP A 397 -12.87 -9.04 -16.06
N TYR A 398 -11.81 -8.74 -16.83
CA TYR A 398 -10.77 -7.79 -16.46
C TYR A 398 -11.07 -6.35 -16.92
N ARG A 399 -10.59 -5.39 -16.15
CA ARG A 399 -10.71 -3.94 -16.42
C ARG A 399 -9.36 -3.22 -16.39
N ASP A 400 -8.33 -3.90 -15.92
CA ASP A 400 -6.99 -3.38 -15.78
C ASP A 400 -6.32 -3.17 -17.14
N VAL A 401 -5.92 -1.94 -17.45
CA VAL A 401 -5.27 -1.55 -18.71
C VAL A 401 -4.02 -2.37 -19.00
N GLN A 402 -3.21 -2.68 -17.97
CA GLN A 402 -2.03 -3.52 -18.13
C GLN A 402 -2.41 -4.93 -18.58
N THR A 403 -3.34 -5.57 -17.89
CA THR A 403 -3.80 -6.94 -18.21
C THR A 403 -4.40 -7.02 -19.62
N LEU A 404 -5.21 -6.02 -19.99
CA LEU A 404 -5.85 -5.97 -21.31
C LEU A 404 -4.82 -5.77 -22.43
N ASN A 405 -3.86 -4.87 -22.25
CA ASN A 405 -2.83 -4.60 -23.24
C ASN A 405 -1.81 -5.74 -23.37
N GLU A 406 -1.41 -6.37 -22.25
CA GLU A 406 -0.57 -7.57 -22.30
C GLU A 406 -1.27 -8.75 -22.98
N TYR A 407 -2.59 -8.93 -22.76
CA TYR A 407 -3.39 -9.93 -23.49
C TYR A 407 -3.41 -9.65 -24.99
N GLN A 408 -3.62 -8.38 -25.38
CA GLN A 408 -3.60 -7.98 -26.78
C GLN A 408 -2.21 -8.18 -27.40
N HIS A 409 -1.14 -7.87 -26.66
CA HIS A 409 0.23 -8.14 -27.09
C HIS A 409 0.46 -9.64 -27.32
N ALA A 410 0.09 -10.48 -26.35
CA ALA A 410 0.20 -11.94 -26.47
C ALA A 410 -0.58 -12.47 -27.69
N LYS A 411 -1.79 -11.95 -27.93
CA LYS A 411 -2.60 -12.29 -29.10
C LYS A 411 -1.92 -11.91 -30.42
N ASN A 412 -1.34 -10.70 -30.48
CA ASN A 412 -0.68 -10.19 -31.69
C ASN A 412 0.62 -10.95 -32.01
N THR A 413 1.29 -11.48 -30.99
CA THR A 413 2.58 -12.20 -31.11
C THR A 413 2.43 -13.72 -31.13
N GLY A 414 1.20 -14.24 -31.12
CA GLY A 414 0.92 -15.69 -31.15
C GLY A 414 1.21 -16.40 -29.81
N GLY A 415 1.13 -15.69 -28.70
CA GLY A 415 1.32 -16.23 -27.36
C GLY A 415 0.20 -17.19 -26.91
N ASP A 416 0.47 -18.00 -25.89
CA ASP A 416 -0.50 -18.90 -25.28
C ASP A 416 -1.47 -18.14 -24.38
N LEU A 417 -2.65 -17.80 -24.93
CA LEU A 417 -3.69 -17.03 -24.25
C LEU A 417 -4.33 -17.79 -23.07
N GLN A 418 -4.37 -19.12 -23.11
CA GLN A 418 -4.91 -19.92 -22.00
C GLN A 418 -3.96 -19.89 -20.78
N ASN A 419 -2.68 -20.08 -21.03
CA ASN A 419 -1.67 -19.95 -19.98
C ASN A 419 -1.58 -18.50 -19.44
N PHE A 420 -1.72 -17.50 -20.32
CA PHE A 420 -1.81 -16.09 -19.92
C PHE A 420 -2.95 -15.88 -18.91
N LEU A 421 -4.18 -16.27 -19.24
CA LEU A 421 -5.33 -16.12 -18.35
C LEU A 421 -5.15 -16.89 -17.04
N LYS A 422 -4.60 -18.10 -17.08
CA LYS A 422 -4.29 -18.88 -15.87
C LYS A 422 -3.33 -18.14 -14.92
N ARG A 423 -2.29 -17.51 -15.47
CA ARG A 423 -1.37 -16.70 -14.66
C ARG A 423 -2.06 -15.46 -14.10
N LYS A 424 -2.89 -14.78 -14.90
CA LYS A 424 -3.62 -13.57 -14.47
C LYS A 424 -4.65 -13.82 -13.36
N GLN A 425 -5.14 -15.03 -13.19
CA GLN A 425 -5.93 -15.41 -12.02
C GLN A 425 -5.17 -15.21 -10.70
N PHE A 426 -3.84 -15.30 -10.73
CA PHE A 426 -2.99 -15.05 -9.56
C PHE A 426 -2.42 -13.63 -9.55
N GLU A 427 -1.97 -13.10 -10.69
CA GLU A 427 -1.13 -11.91 -10.78
C GLU A 427 -1.91 -10.60 -10.97
N SER A 428 -3.09 -10.64 -11.65
CA SER A 428 -3.76 -9.41 -12.05
C SER A 428 -4.16 -8.52 -10.88
N ARG A 429 -3.94 -7.22 -11.04
CA ARG A 429 -4.35 -6.15 -10.13
C ARG A 429 -5.86 -6.17 -9.85
N ASP A 430 -6.67 -6.58 -10.82
CA ASP A 430 -8.13 -6.64 -10.70
C ASP A 430 -8.61 -7.60 -9.59
N ASN A 431 -7.82 -8.60 -9.22
CA ASN A 431 -8.12 -9.43 -8.04
C ASN A 431 -8.22 -8.59 -6.75
N GLY A 432 -7.35 -7.59 -6.59
CA GLY A 432 -7.38 -6.64 -5.50
C GLY A 432 -8.49 -5.58 -5.62
N ARG A 433 -9.02 -5.36 -6.84
CA ARG A 433 -9.97 -4.28 -7.15
C ARG A 433 -11.44 -4.72 -7.12
N THR A 434 -11.72 -5.98 -6.78
CA THR A 434 -13.09 -6.48 -6.64
C THR A 434 -13.86 -5.71 -5.55
N PRO A 435 -15.20 -5.53 -5.70
CA PRO A 435 -16.04 -4.85 -4.72
C PRO A 435 -15.89 -5.39 -3.31
N PHE A 436 -15.91 -4.50 -2.32
CA PHE A 436 -15.89 -4.87 -0.91
C PHE A 436 -17.13 -5.70 -0.54
N GLN A 437 -16.91 -6.75 0.24
CA GLN A 437 -17.95 -7.71 0.60
C GLN A 437 -18.62 -7.31 1.91
N TRP A 438 -19.69 -6.47 1.83
CA TRP A 438 -20.42 -5.96 3.00
C TRP A 438 -21.30 -7.00 3.65
N ASN A 439 -22.06 -7.77 2.83
CA ASN A 439 -22.99 -8.79 3.30
C ASN A 439 -23.20 -9.89 2.24
N ALA A 440 -24.09 -10.83 2.52
CA ALA A 440 -24.42 -11.96 1.63
C ALA A 440 -25.53 -11.64 0.59
N GLU A 441 -25.98 -10.38 0.51
CA GLU A 441 -26.99 -9.95 -0.47
C GLU A 441 -26.37 -9.78 -1.86
N ALA A 442 -27.21 -9.55 -2.87
CA ALA A 442 -26.75 -9.35 -4.25
C ALA A 442 -25.62 -8.33 -4.33
N ASN A 443 -24.66 -8.59 -5.19
CA ASN A 443 -23.45 -7.78 -5.37
C ASN A 443 -22.67 -7.53 -4.07
N ALA A 444 -22.73 -8.46 -3.12
CA ALA A 444 -22.07 -8.37 -1.81
C ALA A 444 -22.55 -7.16 -0.96
N GLY A 445 -23.73 -6.61 -1.23
CA GLY A 445 -24.20 -5.36 -0.62
C GLY A 445 -23.38 -4.12 -1.02
N PHE A 446 -22.52 -4.23 -2.03
CA PHE A 446 -21.73 -3.12 -2.54
C PHE A 446 -22.58 -2.11 -3.31
N THR A 447 -23.39 -2.57 -4.26
CA THR A 447 -24.26 -1.77 -5.13
C THR A 447 -25.63 -2.42 -5.30
N THR A 448 -26.64 -1.60 -5.64
CA THR A 448 -27.95 -2.06 -6.13
C THR A 448 -27.98 -2.21 -7.65
N GLY A 449 -26.99 -1.65 -8.36
CA GLY A 449 -26.82 -1.73 -9.81
C GLY A 449 -25.91 -2.88 -10.26
N THR A 450 -25.34 -2.73 -11.46
CA THR A 450 -24.33 -3.67 -11.97
C THR A 450 -22.94 -3.19 -11.58
N PRO A 451 -22.14 -3.97 -10.82
CA PRO A 451 -20.82 -3.56 -10.42
C PRO A 451 -19.90 -3.30 -11.63
N TRP A 452 -19.06 -2.26 -11.59
CA TRP A 452 -18.10 -1.90 -12.64
C TRP A 452 -17.10 -3.03 -12.95
N ILE A 453 -16.80 -3.86 -11.95
CA ILE A 453 -16.03 -5.10 -12.06
C ILE A 453 -16.74 -6.21 -11.29
N LYS A 454 -16.58 -7.44 -11.74
CA LYS A 454 -17.23 -8.62 -11.19
C LYS A 454 -16.93 -8.80 -9.69
N THR A 455 -17.99 -8.99 -8.90
CA THR A 455 -17.87 -9.31 -7.48
C THR A 455 -17.33 -10.72 -7.29
N ASN A 456 -16.45 -10.92 -6.31
CA ASN A 456 -15.97 -12.26 -5.97
C ASN A 456 -17.13 -13.12 -5.43
N PRO A 457 -17.46 -14.27 -6.04
CA PRO A 457 -18.64 -15.06 -5.70
C PRO A 457 -18.66 -15.60 -4.26
N ASN A 458 -17.53 -15.60 -3.56
CA ASN A 458 -17.44 -16.07 -2.18
C ASN A 458 -17.97 -15.07 -1.15
N TYR A 459 -18.52 -13.92 -1.58
CA TYR A 459 -19.13 -12.92 -0.69
C TYR A 459 -20.28 -13.49 0.15
N THR A 460 -20.90 -14.57 -0.28
CA THR A 460 -21.96 -15.24 0.48
C THR A 460 -21.47 -15.80 1.81
N THR A 461 -20.18 -16.10 1.92
CA THR A 461 -19.54 -16.65 3.13
C THR A 461 -18.47 -15.73 3.73
N ILE A 462 -17.81 -14.92 2.90
CA ILE A 462 -16.78 -13.98 3.33
C ILE A 462 -17.32 -12.56 3.21
N ASN A 463 -17.81 -11.99 4.30
CA ASN A 463 -18.33 -10.63 4.28
C ASN A 463 -18.31 -9.99 5.68
N ALA A 464 -18.36 -8.66 5.72
CA ALA A 464 -18.27 -7.89 6.95
C ALA A 464 -19.42 -8.20 7.93
N ALA A 465 -20.66 -8.31 7.44
CA ALA A 465 -21.82 -8.57 8.29
C ALA A 465 -21.74 -9.92 9.02
N ALA A 466 -21.33 -10.98 8.33
CA ALA A 466 -21.13 -12.29 8.94
C ALA A 466 -20.01 -12.29 9.99
N GLN A 467 -18.93 -11.54 9.73
CA GLN A 467 -17.76 -11.51 10.60
C GLN A 467 -17.90 -10.57 11.79
N GLN A 468 -18.78 -9.57 11.73
CA GLN A 468 -18.87 -8.54 12.76
C GLN A 468 -19.20 -9.10 14.15
N ASN A 469 -20.05 -10.11 14.23
CA ASN A 469 -20.53 -10.70 15.47
C ASN A 469 -19.77 -12.00 15.85
N ASP A 470 -18.88 -12.49 15.00
CA ASP A 470 -18.04 -13.64 15.30
C ASP A 470 -16.71 -13.18 15.92
N ALA A 471 -16.56 -13.39 17.23
CA ALA A 471 -15.35 -13.02 17.98
C ALA A 471 -14.06 -13.65 17.42
N ASN A 472 -14.17 -14.76 16.69
CA ASN A 472 -13.03 -15.46 16.10
C ASN A 472 -12.79 -15.12 14.62
N SER A 473 -13.58 -14.24 14.01
CA SER A 473 -13.46 -13.84 12.61
C SER A 473 -12.12 -13.16 12.29
N CYS A 474 -11.75 -13.08 11.01
CA CYS A 474 -10.61 -12.28 10.55
C CYS A 474 -10.78 -10.81 10.97
N LEU A 475 -11.98 -10.24 10.79
CA LEU A 475 -12.30 -8.85 11.15
C LEU A 475 -12.05 -8.53 12.62
N ASN A 476 -12.56 -9.36 13.53
CA ASN A 476 -12.39 -9.11 14.96
C ASN A 476 -10.95 -9.40 15.44
N TYR A 477 -10.28 -10.35 14.79
CA TYR A 477 -8.86 -10.59 15.03
C TYR A 477 -8.00 -9.39 14.57
N PHE A 478 -8.30 -8.80 13.41
CA PHE A 478 -7.66 -7.56 12.94
C PHE A 478 -7.83 -6.41 13.94
N ARG A 479 -9.06 -6.19 14.43
CA ARG A 479 -9.33 -5.18 15.48
C ARG A 479 -8.50 -5.42 16.75
N ALA A 480 -8.38 -6.67 17.16
CA ALA A 480 -7.54 -7.06 18.30
C ALA A 480 -6.05 -6.78 18.05
N LEU A 481 -5.55 -7.02 16.84
CA LEU A 481 -4.17 -6.71 16.45
C LEU A 481 -3.89 -5.21 16.44
N VAL A 482 -4.80 -4.39 15.91
CA VAL A 482 -4.66 -2.92 15.94
C VAL A 482 -4.60 -2.41 17.39
N LYS A 483 -5.49 -2.92 18.24
CA LYS A 483 -5.46 -2.62 19.68
C LYS A 483 -4.16 -3.09 20.33
N LEU A 484 -3.70 -4.30 20.04
CA LEU A 484 -2.46 -4.86 20.56
C LEU A 484 -1.26 -3.96 20.19
N ARG A 485 -1.15 -3.56 18.91
CA ARG A 485 -0.09 -2.64 18.46
C ARG A 485 -0.15 -1.31 19.18
N SER A 486 -1.34 -0.70 19.29
CA SER A 486 -1.50 0.60 19.93
C SER A 486 -1.20 0.59 21.43
N THR A 487 -1.44 -0.52 22.13
CA THR A 487 -1.15 -0.67 23.58
C THR A 487 0.29 -1.09 23.87
N ASN A 488 0.99 -1.61 22.85
CA ASN A 488 2.38 -2.07 22.98
C ASN A 488 3.34 -1.30 22.06
N ARG A 489 3.09 0.02 21.87
CA ARG A 489 3.89 0.88 20.97
C ARG A 489 5.40 0.83 21.24
N PRO A 490 5.89 0.84 22.51
CA PRO A 490 7.33 0.78 22.75
C PRO A 490 8.00 -0.38 22.04
N ALA A 491 7.46 -1.59 22.16
CA ALA A 491 8.01 -2.76 21.51
C ALA A 491 7.59 -2.85 20.04
N LEU A 492 6.28 -2.77 19.71
CA LEU A 492 5.78 -3.10 18.38
C LEU A 492 5.97 -1.99 17.33
N VAL A 493 6.10 -0.72 17.74
CA VAL A 493 6.43 0.38 16.83
C VAL A 493 7.94 0.63 16.82
N TYR A 494 8.50 0.99 17.98
CA TYR A 494 9.86 1.51 18.09
C TYR A 494 10.91 0.45 18.48
N GLY A 495 10.48 -0.72 18.98
CA GLY A 495 11.37 -1.73 19.53
C GLY A 495 12.30 -2.34 18.48
N LYS A 496 13.47 -2.77 18.95
CA LYS A 496 14.43 -3.52 18.16
C LYS A 496 13.81 -4.85 17.68
N TYR A 497 13.96 -5.15 16.44
CA TYR A 497 13.66 -6.47 15.86
C TYR A 497 14.85 -7.39 15.99
N THR A 498 14.62 -8.66 16.30
CA THR A 498 15.66 -9.70 16.29
C THR A 498 15.06 -10.98 15.73
N LEU A 499 15.56 -11.42 14.58
CA LEU A 499 15.17 -12.71 13.98
C LEU A 499 15.67 -13.86 14.83
N LEU A 500 14.78 -14.80 15.12
CA LEU A 500 15.08 -16.08 15.75
C LEU A 500 14.86 -17.21 14.74
N ASP A 501 15.41 -18.39 15.00
CA ASP A 501 15.20 -19.61 14.19
C ASP A 501 15.26 -19.35 12.67
N LYS A 502 16.33 -18.62 12.27
CA LYS A 502 16.45 -18.06 10.92
C LYS A 502 16.39 -19.12 9.81
N ASN A 503 16.89 -20.33 10.09
CA ASN A 503 17.00 -21.42 9.13
C ASN A 503 15.74 -22.31 9.06
N ASN A 504 14.69 -22.00 9.81
CA ASN A 504 13.45 -22.75 9.79
C ASN A 504 12.65 -22.44 8.51
N PRO A 505 12.35 -23.42 7.65
CA PRO A 505 11.65 -23.16 6.38
C PRO A 505 10.15 -22.92 6.55
N ASN A 506 9.58 -23.21 7.73
CA ASN A 506 8.14 -23.17 7.98
C ASN A 506 7.73 -22.14 9.03
N VAL A 507 8.65 -21.74 9.93
CA VAL A 507 8.35 -20.83 11.04
C VAL A 507 9.11 -19.52 10.89
N TYR A 508 8.41 -18.40 11.04
CA TYR A 508 9.00 -17.09 11.22
C TYR A 508 8.89 -16.71 12.70
N ALA A 509 10.02 -16.71 13.39
CA ALA A 509 10.12 -16.36 14.81
C ALA A 509 10.99 -15.11 14.97
N TYR A 510 10.54 -14.14 15.77
CA TYR A 510 11.31 -12.93 16.08
C TYR A 510 10.88 -12.30 17.40
N THR A 511 11.75 -11.45 17.96
CA THR A 511 11.40 -10.58 19.07
C THR A 511 11.31 -9.12 18.66
N ARG A 512 10.49 -8.36 19.41
CA ARG A 512 10.40 -6.90 19.39
C ARG A 512 10.65 -6.42 20.81
N GLU A 513 11.70 -5.63 21.02
CA GLU A 513 12.19 -5.29 22.35
C GLU A 513 12.42 -3.78 22.50
N SER A 514 11.88 -3.18 23.57
CA SER A 514 12.11 -1.78 23.94
C SER A 514 12.10 -1.65 25.47
N GLY A 515 13.25 -1.36 26.05
CA GLY A 515 13.40 -1.37 27.52
C GLY A 515 13.03 -2.73 28.10
N GLU A 516 12.15 -2.73 29.10
CA GLU A 516 11.65 -3.96 29.73
C GLU A 516 10.56 -4.67 28.93
N GLN A 517 9.98 -4.01 27.92
CA GLN A 517 8.93 -4.62 27.11
C GLN A 517 9.56 -5.51 26.03
N LYS A 518 9.34 -6.82 26.14
CA LYS A 518 9.83 -7.82 25.19
C LYS A 518 8.66 -8.64 24.67
N ILE A 519 8.47 -8.64 23.37
CA ILE A 519 7.39 -9.38 22.69
C ILE A 519 8.03 -10.40 21.74
N LEU A 520 7.67 -11.66 21.92
CA LEU A 520 8.01 -12.75 21.01
C LEU A 520 6.84 -12.98 20.07
N VAL A 521 7.12 -13.11 18.79
CA VAL A 521 6.16 -13.42 17.75
C VAL A 521 6.57 -14.72 17.06
N LEU A 522 5.64 -15.65 16.94
CA LEU A 522 5.83 -16.96 16.31
C LEU A 522 4.74 -17.17 15.28
N LEU A 523 5.14 -17.41 14.04
CA LEU A 523 4.24 -17.54 12.91
C LEU A 523 4.58 -18.82 12.12
N ASN A 524 3.66 -19.75 12.05
CA ASN A 524 3.79 -20.91 11.17
C ASN A 524 3.23 -20.57 9.78
N PHE A 525 4.06 -20.59 8.77
CA PHE A 525 3.70 -20.27 7.37
C PHE A 525 3.33 -21.53 6.57
N SER A 526 3.10 -22.67 7.23
CA SER A 526 2.78 -23.91 6.55
C SER A 526 1.40 -24.46 6.91
N SER A 527 0.83 -25.26 6.02
CA SER A 527 -0.42 -25.99 6.23
C SER A 527 -0.26 -27.25 7.12
N SER A 528 0.91 -27.44 7.69
CA SER A 528 1.23 -28.53 8.62
C SER A 528 1.75 -27.97 9.93
N SER A 529 1.69 -28.78 11.00
CA SER A 529 2.35 -28.41 12.26
C SER A 529 3.86 -28.27 12.05
N ALA A 530 4.45 -27.25 12.68
CA ALA A 530 5.88 -26.98 12.57
C ALA A 530 6.48 -26.68 13.95
N VAL A 531 7.76 -27.00 14.14
CA VAL A 531 8.48 -26.76 15.39
C VAL A 531 9.27 -25.46 15.27
N ALA A 532 9.06 -24.54 16.21
CA ALA A 532 9.89 -23.35 16.41
C ALA A 532 11.00 -23.67 17.42
N HIS A 533 12.25 -23.35 17.07
CA HIS A 533 13.39 -23.45 17.97
C HIS A 533 13.68 -22.08 18.59
N ILE A 534 13.45 -21.95 19.91
CA ILE A 534 13.52 -20.68 20.61
C ILE A 534 14.50 -20.78 21.77
N GLU A 535 15.67 -20.17 21.61
CA GLU A 535 16.66 -20.06 22.71
C GLU A 535 16.29 -18.91 23.66
N ARG A 536 15.04 -18.90 24.15
CA ARG A 536 14.53 -17.86 25.07
C ARG A 536 13.77 -18.51 26.22
N LYS A 537 13.98 -17.98 27.43
CA LYS A 537 13.19 -18.41 28.59
C LYS A 537 11.74 -17.95 28.45
N MET A 538 10.81 -18.89 28.53
CA MET A 538 9.37 -18.66 28.50
C MET A 538 8.73 -18.66 29.91
N GLU A 539 9.54 -18.72 30.96
CA GLU A 539 9.06 -18.68 32.34
C GLU A 539 8.28 -17.40 32.62
N ASN A 540 7.05 -17.54 33.09
CA ASN A 540 6.13 -16.43 33.32
C ASN A 540 5.78 -15.60 32.08
N ALA A 541 5.97 -16.12 30.88
CA ALA A 541 5.51 -15.50 29.64
C ALA A 541 3.98 -15.43 29.61
N LYS A 542 3.44 -14.36 29.00
CA LYS A 542 2.00 -14.14 28.88
C LYS A 542 1.60 -14.16 27.40
N LEU A 543 0.64 -15.03 27.05
CA LEU A 543 0.02 -14.97 25.75
C LEU A 543 -0.80 -13.68 25.64
N LEU A 544 -0.46 -12.83 24.64
CA LEU A 544 -1.17 -11.60 24.35
C LEU A 544 -2.25 -11.81 23.28
N LEU A 545 -1.96 -12.61 22.25
CA LEU A 545 -2.89 -12.91 21.16
C LEU A 545 -2.50 -14.22 20.47
N SER A 546 -3.51 -14.95 20.01
CA SER A 546 -3.37 -16.09 19.08
C SER A 546 -4.54 -16.13 18.11
N ASN A 547 -4.31 -16.63 16.89
CA ASN A 547 -5.36 -16.90 15.93
C ASN A 547 -6.08 -18.24 16.15
N TYR A 548 -5.63 -19.03 17.13
CA TYR A 548 -6.29 -20.24 17.66
C TYR A 548 -6.95 -19.93 18.99
N LYS A 549 -8.23 -20.28 19.13
CA LYS A 549 -9.05 -19.96 20.30
C LYS A 549 -8.49 -20.56 21.60
N ASP A 550 -8.04 -21.81 21.53
CA ASP A 550 -7.59 -22.58 22.70
C ASP A 550 -6.06 -22.69 22.78
N ALA A 551 -5.34 -21.69 22.24
CA ALA A 551 -3.89 -21.69 22.29
C ALA A 551 -3.39 -21.53 23.74
N LEU A 552 -2.52 -22.43 24.15
CA LEU A 552 -1.86 -22.41 25.44
C LEU A 552 -0.35 -22.27 25.25
N LEU A 553 0.29 -21.50 26.13
CA LEU A 553 1.75 -21.52 26.23
C LEU A 553 2.19 -22.75 27.04
N PRO A 554 3.28 -23.42 26.64
CA PRO A 554 3.83 -24.52 27.44
C PRO A 554 4.28 -24.01 28.81
N VAL A 555 3.92 -24.74 29.85
CA VAL A 555 4.20 -24.39 31.25
C VAL A 555 5.70 -24.50 31.61
N LYS A 556 6.49 -25.18 30.80
CA LYS A 556 7.93 -25.40 31.03
C LYS A 556 8.77 -24.86 29.87
N THR A 557 9.92 -24.31 30.22
CA THR A 557 10.99 -23.89 29.31
C THR A 557 11.44 -25.01 28.38
N LYS A 558 10.73 -25.15 27.25
CA LYS A 558 11.26 -25.95 26.16
C LYS A 558 11.87 -24.98 25.16
N SER A 559 13.07 -25.31 24.66
CA SER A 559 13.69 -24.65 23.52
C SER A 559 12.90 -24.87 22.22
N GLU A 560 11.89 -25.72 22.25
CA GLU A 560 11.06 -26.12 21.11
C GLU A 560 9.57 -25.95 21.43
N LEU A 561 8.85 -25.30 20.49
CA LEU A 561 7.41 -25.12 20.54
C LEU A 561 6.78 -25.59 19.23
N THR A 562 5.87 -26.55 19.32
CA THR A 562 5.08 -26.99 18.15
C THR A 562 3.94 -26.00 17.90
N LEU A 563 3.90 -25.45 16.71
CA LEU A 563 2.83 -24.59 16.21
C LEU A 563 1.89 -25.39 15.31
N GLN A 564 0.60 -25.16 15.44
CA GLN A 564 -0.43 -25.70 14.53
C GLN A 564 -0.32 -25.07 13.13
N PRO A 565 -0.98 -25.63 12.10
CA PRO A 565 -1.02 -25.02 10.76
C PRO A 565 -1.40 -23.54 10.79
N TYR A 566 -0.61 -22.67 10.16
CA TYR A 566 -0.82 -21.23 10.13
C TYR A 566 -1.04 -20.57 11.52
N GLN A 567 -0.56 -21.17 12.58
CA GLN A 567 -0.68 -20.60 13.92
C GLN A 567 0.19 -19.34 14.08
N ALA A 568 -0.41 -18.32 14.67
CA ALA A 568 0.26 -17.11 15.11
C ALA A 568 0.14 -16.97 16.63
N LEU A 569 1.28 -16.72 17.28
CA LEU A 569 1.36 -16.43 18.72
C LEU A 569 2.10 -15.11 18.93
N VAL A 570 1.50 -14.22 19.71
CA VAL A 570 2.15 -13.00 20.21
C VAL A 570 2.26 -13.12 21.73
N VAL A 571 3.46 -13.14 22.24
CA VAL A 571 3.78 -13.49 23.64
C VAL A 571 4.62 -12.40 24.26
N GLN A 572 4.19 -11.90 25.43
CA GLN A 572 5.01 -11.02 26.25
C GLN A 572 5.98 -11.88 27.07
N LEU A 573 7.28 -11.64 26.91
CA LEU A 573 8.33 -12.20 27.76
C LEU A 573 8.52 -11.30 29.00
N ARG A 574 8.99 -11.89 30.09
CA ARG A 574 9.40 -11.17 31.30
C ARG A 574 10.92 -11.05 31.43
#